data_1998fd39dceed14214a949f5241e75a3
#
_entry.id   1998fd39dceed14214a949f5241e75a3
#
_cell.length_a   1.000
_cell.length_b   1.000
_cell.length_c   1.000
_cell.angle_alpha   90.00
_cell.angle_beta   90.00
_cell.angle_gamma   90.00
#
_symmetry.space_group_name_H-M   'P 1'
#
loop_
_entity.id
_entity.type
_entity.pdbx_description
1 polymer ?
#
loop_
_entity_poly.entity_id
_entity_poly.type
_entity_poly.pdbx_seq_one_letter_code
_entity_poly.pdbx_strand_id
1 'polypeptide(L)'
;MLSRLENDVLGNAMGLEALDGALTRATDALLKRKNKKRLIIDLDSTEDPAHGKQEGVAYNGHFAKNCFHPLFAFTSEGDCLGARLRPGNVHSADGALEFIKPMVERYRTWFKLFWFRGDAAFAKPEIYEYCEEQRITYFIRLPVNENLDRLVAPHLSRPVGRPPKSGVQVKIVDLDYQAKSWSRPRRVVAKIEWHRGELFPRIGFVVSNSRLPADKVIKVYNGRGNVENRIKEGKNTLRWDKTSCQRFEANQARLKMGVLAYNLLHMIRQFYVWGEEVKRSMDWLIKRLIKVGAKVSYHARRWYVHVASAFPLAHHYRAVLAWGP
;
A
#
# COMPACT_ATOMS: atom_id res chain seq x y z
N MET A 1 -23.43 -11.07 -17.73
CA MET A 1 -23.26 -11.89 -16.51
C MET A 1 -22.44 -11.18 -15.43
N LEU A 2 -21.23 -10.67 -15.69
CA LEU A 2 -20.41 -9.93 -14.70
C LEU A 2 -21.11 -8.69 -14.14
N SER A 3 -21.80 -7.89 -14.96
CA SER A 3 -22.52 -6.69 -14.50
C SER A 3 -23.63 -7.03 -13.48
N ARG A 4 -24.34 -8.13 -13.63
CA ARG A 4 -25.33 -8.58 -12.61
C ARG A 4 -24.63 -9.00 -11.31
N LEU A 5 -23.53 -9.73 -11.40
CA LEU A 5 -22.74 -10.10 -10.22
C LEU A 5 -22.28 -8.86 -9.46
N GLU A 6 -21.74 -7.86 -10.16
CA GLU A 6 -21.22 -6.63 -9.56
C GLU A 6 -22.35 -5.76 -8.95
N ASN A 7 -23.49 -5.61 -9.63
CA ASN A 7 -24.56 -4.73 -9.20
C ASN A 7 -25.56 -5.38 -8.24
N ASP A 8 -25.99 -6.64 -8.54
CA ASP A 8 -27.12 -7.24 -7.85
C ASP A 8 -26.66 -8.13 -6.69
N VAL A 9 -25.47 -8.76 -6.79
CA VAL A 9 -24.99 -9.71 -5.79
C VAL A 9 -23.94 -9.10 -4.89
N LEU A 10 -22.89 -8.47 -5.43
CA LEU A 10 -21.75 -7.98 -4.67
C LEU A 10 -21.88 -6.49 -4.29
N GLY A 11 -22.60 -5.69 -5.06
CA GLY A 11 -22.79 -4.26 -4.85
C GLY A 11 -23.92 -3.91 -3.87
N ASN A 12 -24.21 -4.76 -2.90
CA ASN A 12 -25.10 -4.49 -1.79
C ASN A 12 -24.38 -4.70 -0.45
N ALA A 13 -24.97 -4.32 0.67
CA ALA A 13 -24.32 -4.40 1.98
C ALA A 13 -23.80 -5.79 2.33
N MET A 14 -24.61 -6.82 2.11
CA MET A 14 -24.26 -8.21 2.40
C MET A 14 -23.12 -8.71 1.50
N GLY A 15 -23.14 -8.36 0.20
CA GLY A 15 -22.10 -8.71 -0.75
C GLY A 15 -20.76 -8.02 -0.43
N LEU A 16 -20.80 -6.75 -0.05
CA LEU A 16 -19.60 -6.00 0.36
C LEU A 16 -19.00 -6.55 1.66
N GLU A 17 -19.82 -6.94 2.63
CA GLU A 17 -19.39 -7.59 3.87
C GLU A 17 -18.75 -8.96 3.57
N ALA A 18 -19.36 -9.76 2.70
CA ALA A 18 -18.81 -11.05 2.27
C ALA A 18 -17.44 -10.89 1.59
N LEU A 19 -17.27 -9.85 0.75
CA LEU A 19 -15.99 -9.52 0.13
C LEU A 19 -14.94 -9.08 1.15
N ASP A 20 -15.32 -8.26 2.14
CA ASP A 20 -14.43 -7.87 3.23
C ASP A 20 -14.00 -9.09 4.06
N GLY A 21 -14.93 -9.99 4.33
CA GLY A 21 -14.65 -11.25 5.01
C GLY A 21 -13.70 -12.15 4.21
N ALA A 22 -13.89 -12.26 2.90
CA ALA A 22 -12.99 -13.02 2.02
C ALA A 22 -11.59 -12.41 1.96
N LEU A 23 -11.51 -11.09 1.77
CA LEU A 23 -10.25 -10.36 1.77
C LEU A 23 -9.50 -10.51 3.10
N THR A 24 -10.22 -10.39 4.20
CA THR A 24 -9.68 -10.56 5.54
C THR A 24 -9.13 -11.97 5.74
N ARG A 25 -9.86 -13.02 5.35
CA ARG A 25 -9.37 -14.41 5.44
C ARG A 25 -8.11 -14.64 4.60
N ALA A 26 -8.06 -14.13 3.37
CA ALA A 26 -6.88 -14.23 2.51
C ALA A 26 -5.67 -13.52 3.15
N THR A 27 -5.89 -12.32 3.70
CA THR A 27 -4.84 -11.56 4.38
C THR A 27 -4.36 -12.26 5.65
N ASP A 28 -5.27 -12.80 6.44
CA ASP A 28 -4.95 -13.58 7.65
C ASP A 28 -4.06 -14.79 7.33
N ALA A 29 -4.40 -15.54 6.27
CA ALA A 29 -3.61 -16.68 5.83
C ALA A 29 -2.17 -16.25 5.45
N LEU A 30 -2.03 -15.13 4.73
CA LEU A 30 -0.74 -14.54 4.39
C LEU A 30 0.07 -14.17 5.65
N LEU A 31 -0.54 -13.43 6.57
CA LEU A 31 0.14 -12.92 7.76
C LEU A 31 0.53 -14.02 8.75
N LYS A 32 -0.34 -15.01 8.97
CA LYS A 32 -0.06 -16.18 9.83
C LYS A 32 1.13 -16.96 9.31
N ARG A 33 1.19 -17.21 8.00
CA ARG A 33 2.27 -17.99 7.38
C ARG A 33 3.63 -17.29 7.49
N LYS A 34 3.65 -15.96 7.55
CA LYS A 34 4.88 -15.16 7.67
C LYS A 34 5.46 -15.12 9.08
N ASN A 35 4.66 -15.39 10.11
CA ASN A 35 5.03 -15.43 11.52
C ASN A 35 5.92 -14.24 11.98
N LYS A 36 5.51 -13.03 11.67
CA LYS A 36 6.24 -11.80 12.03
C LYS A 36 5.80 -11.29 13.40
N LYS A 37 6.72 -10.65 14.14
CA LYS A 37 6.41 -10.00 15.42
C LYS A 37 5.88 -8.57 15.27
N ARG A 38 6.09 -7.97 14.09
CA ARG A 38 5.77 -6.57 13.79
C ARG A 38 4.92 -6.48 12.54
N LEU A 39 3.85 -5.71 12.61
CA LEU A 39 3.06 -5.29 11.47
C LEU A 39 3.41 -3.85 11.10
N ILE A 40 3.78 -3.62 9.86
CA ILE A 40 3.96 -2.27 9.29
C ILE A 40 2.77 -2.02 8.38
N ILE A 41 2.02 -0.96 8.66
CA ILE A 41 0.88 -0.53 7.87
C ILE A 41 1.29 0.70 7.07
N ASP A 42 1.28 0.58 5.76
CA ASP A 42 1.52 1.65 4.81
C ASP A 42 0.19 2.12 4.24
N LEU A 43 -0.17 3.37 4.49
CA LEU A 43 -1.33 3.99 3.84
C LEU A 43 -0.90 4.78 2.62
N ASP A 44 -1.71 4.66 1.58
CA ASP A 44 -1.60 5.49 0.39
C ASP A 44 -2.95 5.62 -0.31
N SER A 45 -3.14 6.70 -1.03
CA SER A 45 -4.32 6.95 -1.86
C SER A 45 -3.89 7.21 -3.30
N THR A 46 -4.83 7.04 -4.22
CA THR A 46 -4.53 7.29 -5.63
C THR A 46 -5.78 7.80 -6.33
N GLU A 47 -5.61 8.49 -7.46
CA GLU A 47 -6.76 8.76 -8.31
C GLU A 47 -7.20 7.50 -9.05
N ASP A 48 -8.48 7.38 -9.30
CA ASP A 48 -9.09 6.41 -10.20
C ASP A 48 -9.97 7.19 -11.19
N PRO A 49 -9.43 7.52 -12.39
CA PRO A 49 -10.12 8.37 -13.34
C PRO A 49 -11.44 7.75 -13.79
N ALA A 50 -12.50 8.54 -13.76
CA ALA A 50 -13.81 8.12 -14.18
C ALA A 50 -14.27 8.88 -15.43
N HIS A 51 -14.97 8.19 -16.29
CA HIS A 51 -15.50 8.71 -17.54
C HIS A 51 -17.03 8.66 -17.50
N GLY A 52 -17.67 9.82 -17.31
CA GLY A 52 -19.12 9.95 -17.24
C GLY A 52 -19.66 10.30 -15.84
N LYS A 53 -20.97 10.20 -15.69
CA LYS A 53 -21.69 10.57 -14.47
C LYS A 53 -21.95 9.33 -13.59
N GLN A 54 -20.90 8.82 -12.98
CA GLN A 54 -21.02 7.71 -12.04
C GLN A 54 -21.24 8.26 -10.62
N GLU A 55 -21.99 7.55 -9.79
CA GLU A 55 -22.20 7.91 -8.39
C GLU A 55 -20.87 7.99 -7.63
N GLY A 56 -20.65 9.10 -6.90
CA GLY A 56 -19.44 9.35 -6.13
C GLY A 56 -18.25 9.91 -6.94
N VAL A 57 -18.39 10.05 -8.27
CA VAL A 57 -17.39 10.75 -9.07
C VAL A 57 -17.47 12.25 -8.80
N ALA A 58 -16.32 12.85 -8.52
CA ALA A 58 -16.20 14.28 -8.32
C ALA A 58 -14.85 14.80 -8.86
N TYR A 59 -14.79 16.09 -9.12
CA TYR A 59 -13.56 16.76 -9.52
C TYR A 59 -12.58 16.84 -8.36
N ASN A 60 -11.36 16.38 -8.60
CA ASN A 60 -10.26 16.48 -7.64
C ASN A 60 -9.25 17.52 -8.13
N GLY A 61 -9.09 18.61 -7.38
CA GLY A 61 -8.20 19.72 -7.75
C GLY A 61 -6.72 19.33 -7.76
N HIS A 62 -6.30 18.36 -6.94
CA HIS A 62 -4.91 17.88 -6.92
C HIS A 62 -4.55 17.12 -8.21
N PHE A 63 -5.47 16.30 -8.72
CA PHE A 63 -5.28 15.51 -9.94
C PHE A 63 -5.80 16.21 -11.20
N ALA A 64 -6.50 17.34 -11.05
CA ALA A 64 -7.12 18.13 -12.13
C ALA A 64 -8.03 17.29 -13.04
N LYS A 65 -8.83 16.37 -12.46
CA LYS A 65 -9.74 15.48 -13.21
C LYS A 65 -10.92 15.00 -12.35
N ASN A 66 -11.96 14.52 -13.03
CA ASN A 66 -13.04 13.78 -12.39
C ASN A 66 -12.57 12.35 -12.10
N CYS A 67 -12.69 11.92 -10.87
CA CYS A 67 -12.19 10.62 -10.43
C CYS A 67 -12.92 10.12 -9.18
N PHE A 68 -12.67 8.86 -8.81
CA PHE A 68 -12.72 8.39 -7.44
C PHE A 68 -11.34 8.57 -6.79
N HIS A 69 -11.29 8.50 -5.46
CA HIS A 69 -10.06 8.65 -4.70
C HIS A 69 -9.88 7.50 -3.68
N PRO A 70 -9.63 6.26 -4.16
CA PRO A 70 -9.51 5.10 -3.29
C PRO A 70 -8.32 5.21 -2.33
N LEU A 71 -8.52 4.67 -1.11
CA LEU A 71 -7.52 4.53 -0.06
C LEU A 71 -7.14 3.07 0.09
N PHE A 72 -5.84 2.79 0.20
CA PHE A 72 -5.28 1.46 0.35
C PHE A 72 -4.43 1.36 1.61
N ALA A 73 -4.44 0.18 2.23
CA ALA A 73 -3.50 -0.19 3.28
C ALA A 73 -2.71 -1.42 2.85
N PHE A 74 -1.39 -1.35 2.96
CA PHE A 74 -0.49 -2.46 2.64
C PHE A 74 0.42 -2.79 3.81
N THR A 75 0.90 -4.03 3.85
CA THR A 75 2.09 -4.35 4.66
C THR A 75 3.36 -3.92 3.93
N SER A 76 4.47 -3.78 4.65
CA SER A 76 5.78 -3.53 4.02
C SER A 76 6.20 -4.61 3.01
N GLU A 77 5.64 -5.81 3.11
CA GLU A 77 5.92 -6.94 2.21
C GLU A 77 4.98 -6.98 1.02
N GLY A 78 3.93 -6.15 1.02
CA GLY A 78 3.01 -5.94 -0.09
C GLY A 78 1.71 -6.70 -0.01
N ASP A 79 1.35 -7.26 1.14
CA ASP A 79 0.01 -7.76 1.33
C ASP A 79 -0.95 -6.58 1.41
N CYS A 80 -2.04 -6.59 0.68
CA CYS A 80 -3.04 -5.56 0.78
C CYS A 80 -3.99 -5.88 1.94
N LEU A 81 -3.91 -5.08 3.01
CA LEU A 81 -4.76 -5.23 4.21
C LEU A 81 -6.19 -4.80 3.94
N GLY A 82 -6.40 -3.91 2.97
CA GLY A 82 -7.72 -3.45 2.59
C GLY A 82 -7.66 -2.33 1.55
N ALA A 83 -8.83 -2.08 0.93
CA ALA A 83 -9.08 -0.98 0.03
C ALA A 83 -10.47 -0.41 0.23
N ARG A 84 -10.59 0.92 0.21
CA ARG A 84 -11.86 1.64 0.32
C ARG A 84 -11.98 2.61 -0.84
N LEU A 85 -13.01 2.46 -1.66
CA LEU A 85 -13.37 3.47 -2.64
C LEU A 85 -13.90 4.71 -1.91
N ARG A 86 -13.58 5.90 -2.41
CA ARG A 86 -14.05 7.16 -1.84
C ARG A 86 -14.44 8.11 -2.98
N PRO A 87 -15.31 9.07 -2.73
CA PRO A 87 -15.59 10.14 -3.69
C PRO A 87 -14.33 10.87 -4.10
N GLY A 88 -14.32 11.45 -5.31
CA GLY A 88 -13.13 12.09 -5.86
C GLY A 88 -12.69 13.35 -5.11
N ASN A 89 -13.62 14.08 -4.49
CA ASN A 89 -13.39 15.37 -3.83
C ASN A 89 -12.95 15.27 -2.36
N VAL A 90 -12.60 14.09 -1.87
CA VAL A 90 -12.12 13.93 -0.49
C VAL A 90 -10.62 14.14 -0.40
N HIS A 91 -10.13 14.60 0.75
CA HIS A 91 -8.69 14.67 1.02
C HIS A 91 -8.09 13.26 1.21
N SER A 92 -6.80 13.10 0.91
CA SER A 92 -6.13 11.77 0.99
C SER A 92 -6.23 11.13 2.38
N ALA A 93 -6.21 11.92 3.47
CA ALA A 93 -6.31 11.43 4.84
C ALA A 93 -7.74 11.24 5.35
N ASP A 94 -8.78 11.70 4.61
CA ASP A 94 -10.16 11.59 5.08
C ASP A 94 -10.54 10.12 5.24
N GLY A 95 -11.15 9.78 6.39
CA GLY A 95 -11.52 8.42 6.74
C GLY A 95 -10.34 7.46 7.00
N ALA A 96 -9.12 7.97 7.14
CA ALA A 96 -7.94 7.13 7.37
C ALA A 96 -8.01 6.39 8.72
N LEU A 97 -8.41 7.07 9.79
CA LEU A 97 -8.53 6.46 11.12
C LEU A 97 -9.62 5.39 11.16
N GLU A 98 -10.80 5.67 10.58
CA GLU A 98 -11.92 4.72 10.48
C GLU A 98 -11.53 3.50 9.64
N PHE A 99 -10.56 3.64 8.76
CA PHE A 99 -10.07 2.56 7.92
C PHE A 99 -9.03 1.68 8.62
N ILE A 100 -8.11 2.28 9.39
CA ILE A 100 -7.03 1.52 10.04
C ILE A 100 -7.39 0.97 11.43
N LYS A 101 -8.30 1.61 12.18
CA LYS A 101 -8.69 1.17 13.54
C LYS A 101 -9.10 -0.30 13.58
N PRO A 102 -10.03 -0.78 12.74
CA PRO A 102 -10.43 -2.20 12.75
C PRO A 102 -9.28 -3.15 12.41
N MET A 103 -8.33 -2.74 11.56
CA MET A 103 -7.15 -3.53 11.23
C MET A 103 -6.21 -3.65 12.43
N VAL A 104 -5.96 -2.54 13.13
CA VAL A 104 -5.11 -2.53 14.33
C VAL A 104 -5.73 -3.40 15.42
N GLU A 105 -7.03 -3.27 15.69
CA GLU A 105 -7.76 -4.06 16.69
C GLU A 105 -7.68 -5.56 16.35
N ARG A 106 -7.98 -5.93 15.09
CA ARG A 106 -7.95 -7.30 14.64
C ARG A 106 -6.60 -7.97 14.85
N TYR A 107 -5.51 -7.27 14.50
CA TYR A 107 -4.17 -7.86 14.50
C TYR A 107 -3.41 -7.66 15.80
N ARG A 108 -3.98 -6.98 16.80
CA ARG A 108 -3.31 -6.70 18.06
C ARG A 108 -2.90 -7.96 18.84
N THR A 109 -3.66 -9.03 18.71
CA THR A 109 -3.34 -10.32 19.34
C THR A 109 -2.21 -11.08 18.63
N TRP A 110 -1.95 -10.77 17.37
CA TRP A 110 -0.94 -11.47 16.55
C TRP A 110 0.40 -10.77 16.52
N PHE A 111 0.40 -9.44 16.58
CA PHE A 111 1.60 -8.62 16.48
C PHE A 111 1.86 -7.85 17.76
N LYS A 112 3.10 -7.94 18.24
CA LYS A 112 3.54 -7.18 19.43
C LYS A 112 3.87 -5.72 19.10
N LEU A 113 4.26 -5.43 17.88
CA LEU A 113 4.71 -4.12 17.42
C LEU A 113 3.92 -3.69 16.19
N PHE A 114 3.41 -2.47 16.23
CA PHE A 114 2.75 -1.82 15.11
C PHE A 114 3.55 -0.61 14.66
N TRP A 115 3.79 -0.53 13.37
CA TRP A 115 4.38 0.63 12.73
C TRP A 115 3.44 1.16 11.67
N PHE A 116 3.34 2.48 11.58
CA PHE A 116 2.52 3.18 10.60
C PHE A 116 3.42 4.06 9.73
N ARG A 117 3.23 4.03 8.40
CA ARG A 117 3.90 4.92 7.47
C ARG A 117 2.88 5.59 6.56
N GLY A 118 3.06 6.89 6.35
CA GLY A 118 2.20 7.69 5.49
C GLY A 118 2.99 8.79 4.79
N ASP A 119 2.46 9.29 3.68
CA ASP A 119 3.00 10.48 3.03
C ASP A 119 2.57 11.75 3.78
N ALA A 120 2.85 12.91 3.17
CA ALA A 120 2.56 14.19 3.78
C ALA A 120 1.05 14.48 3.96
N ALA A 121 0.19 13.82 3.20
CA ALA A 121 -1.25 13.96 3.35
C ALA A 121 -1.76 13.42 4.69
N PHE A 122 -1.09 12.37 5.22
CA PHE A 122 -1.41 11.78 6.53
C PHE A 122 -0.73 12.49 7.71
N ALA A 123 -0.08 13.63 7.49
CA ALA A 123 0.51 14.46 8.55
C ALA A 123 -0.57 15.24 9.31
N LYS A 124 -1.44 14.54 10.02
CA LYS A 124 -2.58 15.08 10.76
C LYS A 124 -2.44 14.83 12.26
N PRO A 125 -2.75 15.81 13.15
CA PRO A 125 -2.68 15.65 14.59
C PRO A 125 -3.42 14.43 15.11
N GLU A 126 -4.63 14.20 14.63
CA GLU A 126 -5.48 13.08 15.04
C GLU A 126 -4.86 11.70 14.74
N ILE A 127 -4.05 11.59 13.66
CA ILE A 127 -3.35 10.36 13.33
C ILE A 127 -2.17 10.15 14.29
N TYR A 128 -1.43 11.20 14.62
CA TYR A 128 -0.33 11.11 15.60
C TYR A 128 -0.86 10.71 16.97
N GLU A 129 -1.91 11.38 17.44
CA GLU A 129 -2.52 11.15 18.75
C GLU A 129 -3.06 9.73 18.86
N TYR A 130 -3.81 9.26 17.88
CA TYR A 130 -4.25 7.87 17.81
C TYR A 130 -3.07 6.88 17.86
N CYS A 131 -2.02 7.11 17.08
CA CYS A 131 -0.84 6.24 17.09
C CYS A 131 -0.15 6.24 18.45
N GLU A 132 -0.04 7.40 19.11
CA GLU A 132 0.57 7.56 20.42
C GLU A 132 -0.25 6.87 21.52
N GLU A 133 -1.57 7.04 21.53
CA GLU A 133 -2.51 6.36 22.43
C GLU A 133 -2.46 4.85 22.27
N GLN A 134 -2.42 4.39 21.02
CA GLN A 134 -2.39 2.97 20.68
C GLN A 134 -0.99 2.34 20.72
N ARG A 135 0.05 3.07 21.13
CA ARG A 135 1.46 2.64 21.16
C ARG A 135 1.95 2.14 19.79
N ILE A 136 1.48 2.77 18.72
CA ILE A 136 1.93 2.53 17.35
C ILE A 136 3.09 3.47 17.07
N THR A 137 4.19 2.93 16.57
CA THR A 137 5.30 3.77 16.10
C THR A 137 4.98 4.28 14.69
N TYR A 138 5.07 5.58 14.46
CA TYR A 138 4.78 6.16 13.16
C TYR A 138 5.99 6.84 12.51
N PHE A 139 5.97 6.90 11.17
CA PHE A 139 6.94 7.52 10.30
C PHE A 139 6.16 8.21 9.17
N ILE A 140 5.93 9.49 9.28
CA ILE A 140 5.06 10.23 8.37
C ILE A 140 5.84 11.41 7.80
N ARG A 141 5.79 11.59 6.49
CA ARG A 141 6.39 12.77 5.87
C ARG A 141 5.67 14.02 6.36
N LEU A 142 6.43 15.04 6.72
CA LEU A 142 5.89 16.33 7.12
C LEU A 142 6.07 17.33 5.96
N PRO A 143 5.03 18.06 5.55
CA PRO A 143 5.17 19.12 4.57
C PRO A 143 6.13 20.21 5.05
N VAL A 144 6.89 20.75 4.12
CA VAL A 144 7.78 21.88 4.39
C VAL A 144 6.96 23.12 4.79
N ASN A 145 7.45 23.88 5.75
CA ASN A 145 6.90 25.16 6.14
C ASN A 145 8.01 26.08 6.68
N GLU A 146 7.74 27.39 6.76
CA GLU A 146 8.72 28.40 7.17
C GLU A 146 9.39 28.14 8.55
N ASN A 147 8.66 27.55 9.49
CA ASN A 147 9.22 27.22 10.81
C ASN A 147 10.22 26.07 10.73
N LEU A 148 9.93 25.03 9.93
CA LEU A 148 10.86 23.95 9.67
C LEU A 148 12.07 24.43 8.88
N ASP A 149 11.88 25.34 7.93
CA ASP A 149 12.98 25.95 7.16
C ASP A 149 13.90 26.75 8.08
N ARG A 150 13.35 27.52 9.03
CA ARG A 150 14.16 28.24 10.05
C ARG A 150 14.92 27.27 10.96
N LEU A 151 14.30 26.19 11.41
CA LEU A 151 14.94 25.20 12.28
C LEU A 151 16.08 24.45 11.58
N VAL A 152 15.95 24.17 10.28
CA VAL A 152 16.97 23.45 9.53
C VAL A 152 18.07 24.36 8.97
N ALA A 153 17.82 25.68 8.86
CA ALA A 153 18.75 26.67 8.27
C ALA A 153 20.19 26.56 8.79
N PRO A 154 20.46 26.40 10.11
CA PRO A 154 21.83 26.26 10.61
C PRO A 154 22.55 25.00 10.11
N HIS A 155 21.83 24.06 9.55
CA HIS A 155 22.36 22.78 9.07
C HIS A 155 22.56 22.72 7.55
N LEU A 156 22.23 23.79 6.81
CA LEU A 156 22.24 23.80 5.34
C LEU A 156 23.62 24.06 4.73
N SER A 157 24.66 24.32 5.53
CA SER A 157 26.01 24.40 5.02
C SER A 157 26.44 23.07 4.40
N ARG A 158 26.90 23.13 3.15
CA ARG A 158 27.37 21.94 2.44
C ARG A 158 28.58 21.34 3.16
N PRO A 159 28.59 20.02 3.45
CA PRO A 159 29.74 19.39 4.06
C PRO A 159 31.01 19.58 3.22
N VAL A 160 32.12 19.93 3.87
CA VAL A 160 33.42 20.08 3.20
C VAL A 160 33.97 18.70 2.84
N GLY A 161 34.60 18.59 1.69
CA GLY A 161 35.26 17.37 1.25
C GLY A 161 34.75 16.86 -0.10
N ARG A 162 35.40 15.78 -0.57
CA ARG A 162 35.05 15.15 -1.85
C ARG A 162 33.66 14.48 -1.76
N PRO A 163 32.76 14.72 -2.71
CA PRO A 163 31.47 14.04 -2.74
C PRO A 163 31.64 12.51 -2.77
N PRO A 164 30.74 11.75 -2.11
CA PRO A 164 30.77 10.29 -2.18
C PRO A 164 30.56 9.81 -3.62
N LYS A 165 30.90 8.54 -3.87
CA LYS A 165 30.74 7.93 -5.22
C LYS A 165 29.31 8.03 -5.76
N SER A 166 28.30 8.05 -4.89
CA SER A 166 26.88 8.26 -5.25
C SER A 166 26.59 9.65 -5.85
N GLY A 167 27.52 10.60 -5.74
CA GLY A 167 27.32 12.00 -6.17
C GLY A 167 26.41 12.83 -5.26
N VAL A 168 25.89 12.24 -4.18
CA VAL A 168 24.96 12.88 -3.24
C VAL A 168 25.58 12.90 -1.84
N GLN A 169 25.72 14.08 -1.27
CA GLN A 169 26.07 14.23 0.15
C GLN A 169 24.78 14.30 0.97
N VAL A 170 24.73 13.56 2.07
CA VAL A 170 23.54 13.48 2.93
C VAL A 170 23.91 13.87 4.35
N LYS A 171 23.11 14.75 4.94
CA LYS A 171 23.14 15.06 6.38
C LYS A 171 21.76 14.77 6.95
N ILE A 172 21.71 14.12 8.11
CA ILE A 172 20.47 13.82 8.80
C ILE A 172 20.54 14.50 10.17
N VAL A 173 19.46 15.19 10.54
CA VAL A 173 19.38 16.00 11.74
C VAL A 173 18.10 15.68 12.50
N ASP A 174 18.20 15.52 13.82
CA ASP A 174 17.05 15.46 14.70
C ASP A 174 16.62 16.86 15.11
N LEU A 175 15.34 17.15 15.06
CA LEU A 175 14.73 18.41 15.43
C LEU A 175 13.54 18.15 16.36
N ASP A 176 13.35 19.01 17.34
CA ASP A 176 12.10 19.09 18.10
C ASP A 176 11.24 20.20 17.49
N TYR A 177 10.03 19.84 17.07
CA TYR A 177 9.13 20.74 16.40
C TYR A 177 7.70 20.62 16.93
N GLN A 178 7.03 21.75 17.05
CA GLN A 178 5.62 21.83 17.38
C GLN A 178 4.91 22.75 16.38
N ALA A 179 3.97 22.21 15.63
CA ALA A 179 3.05 23.01 14.83
C ALA A 179 1.98 23.65 15.74
N LYS A 180 1.38 24.76 15.30
CA LYS A 180 0.31 25.44 16.05
C LYS A 180 -0.89 24.52 16.36
N SER A 181 -1.16 23.56 15.48
CA SER A 181 -2.25 22.58 15.62
C SER A 181 -1.89 21.36 16.47
N TRP A 182 -0.66 21.24 16.97
CA TRP A 182 -0.24 20.08 17.74
C TRP A 182 -0.37 20.34 19.24
N SER A 183 -0.89 19.36 19.96
CA SER A 183 -1.02 19.40 21.43
C SER A 183 0.33 19.44 22.16
N ARG A 184 1.40 18.90 21.51
CA ARG A 184 2.76 18.82 22.08
C ARG A 184 3.82 18.81 20.99
N PRO A 185 5.10 19.14 21.35
CA PRO A 185 6.21 18.95 20.43
C PRO A 185 6.41 17.48 20.08
N ARG A 186 6.88 17.23 18.84
CA ARG A 186 7.21 15.92 18.34
C ARG A 186 8.56 15.93 17.64
N ARG A 187 9.25 14.80 17.70
CA ARG A 187 10.50 14.58 17.01
C ARG A 187 10.28 14.65 15.51
N VAL A 188 11.08 15.45 14.82
CA VAL A 188 11.12 15.55 13.36
C VAL A 188 12.55 15.26 12.89
N VAL A 189 12.72 14.32 11.99
CA VAL A 189 14.01 14.02 11.37
C VAL A 189 14.07 14.70 10.03
N ALA A 190 15.06 15.60 9.87
CA ALA A 190 15.35 16.26 8.59
C ALA A 190 16.43 15.49 7.83
N LYS A 191 16.17 15.17 6.57
CA LYS A 191 17.14 14.66 5.60
C LYS A 191 17.49 15.76 4.62
N ILE A 192 18.77 16.13 4.57
CA ILE A 192 19.29 17.18 3.71
C ILE A 192 20.22 16.50 2.69
N GLU A 193 19.96 16.72 1.40
CA GLU A 193 20.68 16.09 0.29
C GLU A 193 21.26 17.14 -0.64
N TRP A 194 22.56 17.13 -0.85
CA TRP A 194 23.25 17.96 -1.85
C TRP A 194 23.58 17.09 -3.06
N HIS A 195 22.89 17.36 -4.14
CA HIS A 195 23.13 16.70 -5.43
C HIS A 195 24.20 17.46 -6.22
N ARG A 196 24.95 16.73 -7.02
CA ARG A 196 25.96 17.34 -7.92
C ARG A 196 25.25 18.20 -8.96
N GLY A 197 25.69 19.44 -9.10
CA GLY A 197 25.11 20.41 -10.06
C GLY A 197 23.89 21.18 -9.53
N GLU A 198 23.34 20.82 -8.36
CA GLU A 198 22.27 21.61 -7.73
C GLU A 198 22.86 22.67 -6.78
N LEU A 199 22.32 23.89 -6.87
CA LEU A 199 22.75 25.01 -6.03
C LEU A 199 22.24 24.88 -4.60
N PHE A 200 20.99 24.45 -4.43
CA PHE A 200 20.34 24.30 -3.14
C PHE A 200 20.15 22.83 -2.76
N PRO A 201 20.23 22.49 -1.46
CA PRO A 201 19.95 21.15 -1.00
C PRO A 201 18.47 20.82 -1.10
N ARG A 202 18.16 19.54 -1.33
CA ARG A 202 16.81 19.01 -1.17
C ARG A 202 16.59 18.63 0.28
N ILE A 203 15.46 19.03 0.86
CA ILE A 203 15.15 18.79 2.26
C ILE A 203 13.86 18.00 2.35
N GLY A 204 13.87 16.96 3.18
CA GLY A 204 12.68 16.18 3.51
C GLY A 204 12.56 16.01 5.02
N PHE A 205 11.36 16.15 5.56
CA PHE A 205 11.07 16.02 6.98
C PHE A 205 10.20 14.79 7.23
N VAL A 206 10.53 14.03 8.29
CA VAL A 206 9.74 12.88 8.76
C VAL A 206 9.46 13.07 10.24
N VAL A 207 8.18 13.17 10.61
CA VAL A 207 7.75 13.17 12.00
C VAL A 207 7.62 11.74 12.50
N SER A 208 8.08 11.47 13.73
CA SER A 208 8.08 10.13 14.30
C SER A 208 8.13 10.16 15.84
N ASN A 209 7.44 9.20 16.47
CA ASN A 209 7.61 8.91 17.91
C ASN A 209 8.62 7.77 18.17
N SER A 210 9.39 7.37 17.15
CA SER A 210 10.39 6.30 17.24
C SER A 210 11.61 6.72 18.03
N ARG A 211 12.19 5.78 18.82
CA ARG A 211 13.49 5.95 19.48
C ARG A 211 14.68 5.48 18.62
N LEU A 212 14.43 5.10 17.37
CA LEU A 212 15.49 4.69 16.45
C LEU A 212 16.45 5.86 16.14
N PRO A 213 17.73 5.60 15.84
CA PRO A 213 18.63 6.60 15.27
C PRO A 213 18.03 7.27 14.03
N ALA A 214 18.35 8.55 13.81
CA ALA A 214 17.75 9.37 12.76
C ALA A 214 17.92 8.77 11.35
N ASP A 215 19.08 8.18 11.05
CA ASP A 215 19.33 7.47 9.79
C ASP A 215 18.38 6.26 9.60
N LYS A 216 18.07 5.54 10.68
CA LYS A 216 17.13 4.42 10.67
C LYS A 216 15.68 4.88 10.48
N VAL A 217 15.30 6.03 11.07
CA VAL A 217 13.97 6.65 10.84
C VAL A 217 13.78 6.91 9.34
N ILE A 218 14.75 7.57 8.70
CA ILE A 218 14.69 7.84 7.26
C ILE A 218 14.68 6.55 6.45
N LYS A 219 15.50 5.54 6.80
CA LYS A 219 15.52 4.24 6.12
C LYS A 219 14.16 3.52 6.20
N VAL A 220 13.54 3.54 7.37
CA VAL A 220 12.21 2.94 7.57
C VAL A 220 11.17 3.67 6.74
N TYR A 221 11.16 4.99 6.80
CA TYR A 221 10.23 5.82 6.02
C TYR A 221 10.37 5.56 4.50
N ASN A 222 11.58 5.53 3.98
CA ASN A 222 11.83 5.32 2.54
C ASN A 222 11.27 3.98 2.02
N GLY A 223 11.15 2.97 2.88
CA GLY A 223 10.49 1.71 2.53
C GLY A 223 9.02 1.86 2.14
N ARG A 224 8.36 3.00 2.43
CA ARG A 224 6.99 3.32 2.02
C ARG A 224 6.85 3.40 0.49
N GLY A 225 7.85 3.89 -0.23
CA GLY A 225 7.80 4.04 -1.70
C GLY A 225 7.43 2.77 -2.46
N ASN A 226 7.52 1.61 -1.83
CA ASN A 226 7.07 0.36 -2.42
C ASN A 226 5.54 0.30 -2.61
N VAL A 227 4.75 1.04 -1.81
CA VAL A 227 3.27 1.04 -1.90
C VAL A 227 2.81 1.59 -3.25
N GLU A 228 3.42 2.67 -3.72
CA GLU A 228 3.13 3.26 -5.02
C GLU A 228 3.32 2.23 -6.16
N ASN A 229 4.38 1.42 -6.09
CA ASN A 229 4.62 0.36 -7.07
C ASN A 229 3.55 -0.74 -6.99
N ARG A 230 3.04 -1.06 -5.80
CA ARG A 230 1.97 -2.04 -5.60
C ARG A 230 0.64 -1.55 -6.17
N ILE A 231 0.30 -0.29 -5.92
CA ILE A 231 -0.89 0.34 -6.51
C ILE A 231 -0.78 0.37 -8.03
N LYS A 232 0.38 0.77 -8.57
CA LYS A 232 0.65 0.72 -10.02
C LYS A 232 0.51 -0.70 -10.59
N GLU A 233 1.04 -1.71 -9.90
CA GLU A 233 0.90 -3.11 -10.29
C GLU A 233 -0.59 -3.54 -10.31
N GLY A 234 -1.37 -3.16 -9.29
CA GLY A 234 -2.80 -3.43 -9.22
C GLY A 234 -3.58 -2.74 -10.36
N LYS A 235 -3.30 -1.48 -10.65
CA LYS A 235 -3.92 -0.75 -11.77
C LYS A 235 -3.55 -1.37 -13.11
N ASN A 236 -2.28 -1.59 -13.38
CA ASN A 236 -1.81 -2.05 -14.69
C ASN A 236 -2.19 -3.50 -14.98
N THR A 237 -2.16 -4.37 -13.98
CA THR A 237 -2.36 -5.82 -14.15
C THR A 237 -3.79 -6.26 -13.87
N LEU A 238 -4.39 -5.75 -12.80
CA LEU A 238 -5.72 -6.16 -12.31
C LEU A 238 -6.80 -5.12 -12.57
N ARG A 239 -6.43 -4.02 -13.21
CA ARG A 239 -7.37 -2.97 -13.64
C ARG A 239 -8.18 -2.37 -12.49
N TRP A 240 -7.51 -2.07 -11.36
CA TRP A 240 -8.16 -1.40 -10.22
C TRP A 240 -8.75 -0.05 -10.58
N ASP A 241 -8.22 0.59 -11.63
CA ASP A 241 -8.67 1.86 -12.20
C ASP A 241 -9.83 1.73 -13.21
N LYS A 242 -10.46 0.56 -13.32
CA LYS A 242 -11.60 0.33 -14.23
C LYS A 242 -12.93 0.24 -13.47
N THR A 243 -13.24 1.28 -12.74
CA THR A 243 -14.52 1.48 -12.03
C THR A 243 -15.57 1.99 -13.02
N SER A 244 -16.24 1.09 -13.75
CA SER A 244 -17.17 1.42 -14.85
C SER A 244 -18.64 1.20 -14.53
N CYS A 245 -19.00 0.86 -13.29
CA CYS A 245 -20.39 0.74 -12.84
C CYS A 245 -20.99 2.12 -12.54
N GLN A 246 -22.31 2.27 -12.67
CA GLN A 246 -23.00 3.52 -12.32
C GLN A 246 -23.07 3.72 -10.79
N ARG A 247 -23.37 2.64 -10.06
CA ARG A 247 -23.51 2.66 -8.60
C ARG A 247 -22.17 2.64 -7.89
N PHE A 248 -22.06 3.41 -6.81
CA PHE A 248 -20.84 3.50 -6.01
C PHE A 248 -20.46 2.15 -5.37
N GLU A 249 -21.44 1.43 -4.79
CA GLU A 249 -21.21 0.14 -4.14
C GLU A 249 -20.75 -0.93 -5.12
N ALA A 250 -21.23 -0.92 -6.36
CA ALA A 250 -20.78 -1.85 -7.40
C ALA A 250 -19.30 -1.60 -7.79
N ASN A 251 -18.90 -0.33 -7.85
CA ASN A 251 -17.48 0.03 -8.04
C ASN A 251 -16.62 -0.33 -6.82
N GLN A 252 -17.14 -0.17 -5.60
CA GLN A 252 -16.48 -0.62 -4.38
C GLN A 252 -16.29 -2.16 -4.39
N ALA A 253 -17.31 -2.91 -4.78
CA ALA A 253 -17.23 -4.37 -4.90
C ALA A 253 -16.17 -4.78 -5.93
N ARG A 254 -16.13 -4.11 -7.08
CA ARG A 254 -15.16 -4.35 -8.14
C ARG A 254 -13.73 -4.10 -7.67
N LEU A 255 -13.49 -3.00 -6.95
CA LEU A 255 -12.20 -2.71 -6.35
C LEU A 255 -11.79 -3.81 -5.37
N LYS A 256 -12.68 -4.23 -4.46
CA LYS A 256 -12.42 -5.30 -3.47
C LYS A 256 -12.13 -6.64 -4.13
N MET A 257 -12.85 -7.03 -5.19
CA MET A 257 -12.52 -8.22 -5.98
C MET A 257 -11.13 -8.16 -6.59
N GLY A 258 -10.75 -7.01 -7.14
CA GLY A 258 -9.40 -6.79 -7.67
C GLY A 258 -8.32 -6.93 -6.59
N VAL A 259 -8.57 -6.41 -5.38
CA VAL A 259 -7.65 -6.53 -4.24
C VAL A 259 -7.57 -7.98 -3.73
N LEU A 260 -8.68 -8.72 -3.69
CA LEU A 260 -8.67 -10.13 -3.34
C LEU A 260 -7.83 -10.94 -4.36
N ALA A 261 -8.04 -10.71 -5.65
CA ALA A 261 -7.24 -11.34 -6.71
C ALA A 261 -5.74 -11.00 -6.57
N TYR A 262 -5.41 -9.75 -6.23
CA TYR A 262 -4.04 -9.32 -5.95
C TYR A 262 -3.43 -10.14 -4.81
N ASN A 263 -4.12 -10.26 -3.67
CA ASN A 263 -3.60 -11.00 -2.52
C ASN A 263 -3.41 -12.49 -2.82
N LEU A 264 -4.32 -13.12 -3.58
CA LEU A 264 -4.17 -14.51 -4.01
C LEU A 264 -2.96 -14.70 -4.93
N LEU A 265 -2.75 -13.82 -5.91
CA LEU A 265 -1.58 -13.84 -6.78
C LEU A 265 -0.29 -13.55 -5.99
N HIS A 266 -0.35 -12.63 -5.05
CA HIS A 266 0.78 -12.30 -4.17
C HIS A 266 1.15 -13.49 -3.27
N MET A 267 0.17 -14.24 -2.77
CA MET A 267 0.36 -15.49 -2.04
C MET A 267 1.08 -16.52 -2.90
N ILE A 268 0.62 -16.73 -4.14
CA ILE A 268 1.28 -17.63 -5.09
C ILE A 268 2.73 -17.21 -5.30
N ARG A 269 2.97 -15.94 -5.56
CA ARG A 269 4.32 -15.41 -5.78
C ARG A 269 5.23 -15.60 -4.56
N GLN A 270 4.72 -15.41 -3.36
CA GLN A 270 5.55 -15.47 -2.15
C GLN A 270 5.84 -16.88 -1.64
N PHE A 271 4.92 -17.80 -1.83
CA PHE A 271 5.02 -19.12 -1.18
C PHE A 271 5.18 -20.30 -2.13
N TYR A 272 4.89 -20.10 -3.41
CA TYR A 272 4.88 -21.20 -4.39
C TYR A 272 5.74 -20.93 -5.62
N VAL A 273 6.33 -19.74 -5.71
CA VAL A 273 7.30 -19.39 -6.75
C VAL A 273 8.64 -19.11 -6.07
N TRP A 274 9.71 -19.63 -6.58
CA TRP A 274 11.06 -19.48 -6.03
C TRP A 274 12.08 -19.14 -7.11
N GLY A 275 13.32 -18.86 -6.69
CA GLY A 275 14.37 -18.42 -7.60
C GLY A 275 14.18 -16.99 -8.07
N GLU A 276 14.65 -16.68 -9.26
CA GLU A 276 14.54 -15.34 -9.85
C GLU A 276 13.10 -14.95 -10.22
N GLU A 277 12.21 -15.93 -10.41
CA GLU A 277 10.81 -15.73 -10.76
C GLU A 277 10.03 -15.01 -9.66
N VAL A 278 10.43 -15.12 -8.40
CA VAL A 278 9.83 -14.37 -7.25
C VAL A 278 9.86 -12.86 -7.47
N LYS A 279 10.88 -12.36 -8.16
CA LYS A 279 11.07 -10.94 -8.46
C LYS A 279 10.22 -10.44 -9.63
N ARG A 280 9.55 -11.34 -10.35
CA ARG A 280 8.73 -11.01 -11.52
C ARG A 280 7.42 -10.32 -11.13
N SER A 281 6.87 -9.57 -12.08
CA SER A 281 5.59 -8.86 -11.91
C SER A 281 4.40 -9.82 -11.83
N MET A 282 3.27 -9.32 -11.30
CA MET A 282 1.99 -10.04 -11.31
C MET A 282 1.52 -10.37 -12.75
N ASP A 283 1.75 -9.46 -13.71
CA ASP A 283 1.43 -9.69 -15.12
C ASP A 283 2.21 -10.89 -15.69
N TRP A 284 3.50 -10.99 -15.36
CA TRP A 284 4.29 -12.16 -15.72
C TRP A 284 3.73 -13.45 -15.10
N LEU A 285 3.36 -13.41 -13.82
CA LEU A 285 2.78 -14.55 -13.11
C LEU A 285 1.47 -15.01 -13.77
N ILE A 286 0.59 -14.07 -14.09
CA ILE A 286 -0.66 -14.36 -14.79
C ILE A 286 -0.39 -15.00 -16.15
N LYS A 287 0.47 -14.41 -16.96
CA LYS A 287 0.75 -14.87 -18.33
C LYS A 287 1.48 -16.21 -18.38
N ARG A 288 2.36 -16.45 -17.40
CA ARG A 288 3.26 -17.60 -17.43
C ARG A 288 2.86 -18.75 -16.51
N LEU A 289 2.08 -18.48 -15.46
CA LEU A 289 1.67 -19.52 -14.50
C LEU A 289 0.16 -19.75 -14.50
N ILE A 290 -0.68 -18.71 -14.59
CA ILE A 290 -2.13 -18.85 -14.52
C ILE A 290 -2.74 -19.15 -15.89
N LYS A 291 -2.35 -18.40 -16.94
CA LYS A 291 -2.86 -18.56 -18.31
C LYS A 291 -2.10 -19.65 -19.06
N VAL A 292 -2.11 -20.85 -18.50
CA VAL A 292 -1.49 -22.04 -19.12
C VAL A 292 -2.55 -22.82 -19.89
N GLY A 293 -2.21 -23.23 -21.12
CA GLY A 293 -3.07 -24.11 -21.91
C GLY A 293 -3.29 -25.45 -21.21
N ALA A 294 -4.53 -25.82 -21.01
CA ALA A 294 -4.89 -27.07 -20.38
C ALA A 294 -6.07 -27.74 -21.10
N LYS A 295 -6.07 -29.08 -21.13
CA LYS A 295 -7.22 -29.87 -21.53
C LYS A 295 -7.96 -30.35 -20.28
N VAL A 296 -9.24 -30.00 -20.17
CA VAL A 296 -10.08 -30.43 -19.06
C VAL A 296 -10.91 -31.60 -19.53
N SER A 297 -10.90 -32.71 -18.79
CA SER A 297 -11.75 -33.89 -19.04
C SER A 297 -12.46 -34.29 -17.76
N TYR A 298 -13.68 -34.81 -17.93
CA TYR A 298 -14.47 -35.40 -16.83
C TYR A 298 -14.59 -36.90 -17.05
N HIS A 299 -14.06 -37.68 -16.12
CA HIS A 299 -14.12 -39.15 -16.18
C HIS A 299 -14.24 -39.71 -14.77
N ALA A 300 -15.02 -40.81 -14.62
CA ALA A 300 -15.23 -41.47 -13.34
C ALA A 300 -15.63 -40.53 -12.19
N ARG A 301 -16.52 -39.57 -12.44
CA ARG A 301 -17.00 -38.53 -11.49
C ARG A 301 -15.90 -37.57 -10.98
N ARG A 302 -14.78 -37.47 -11.69
CA ARG A 302 -13.65 -36.57 -11.36
C ARG A 302 -13.30 -35.72 -12.55
N TRP A 303 -12.86 -34.48 -12.23
CA TRP A 303 -12.29 -33.58 -13.20
C TRP A 303 -10.77 -33.78 -13.28
N TYR A 304 -10.26 -33.89 -14.49
CA TYR A 304 -8.83 -33.99 -14.78
C TYR A 304 -8.42 -32.77 -15.58
N VAL A 305 -7.36 -32.11 -15.12
CA VAL A 305 -6.75 -30.96 -15.80
C VAL A 305 -5.37 -31.39 -16.29
N HIS A 306 -5.25 -31.53 -17.60
CA HIS A 306 -4.02 -31.95 -18.25
C HIS A 306 -3.27 -30.72 -18.74
N VAL A 307 -2.07 -30.46 -18.19
CA VAL A 307 -1.13 -29.40 -18.59
C VAL A 307 0.00 -30.06 -19.35
N ALA A 308 0.54 -29.40 -20.39
CA ALA A 308 1.64 -29.92 -21.18
C ALA A 308 2.85 -30.29 -20.28
N SER A 309 3.40 -31.49 -20.45
CA SER A 309 4.54 -31.99 -19.68
C SER A 309 5.82 -31.14 -19.88
N ALA A 310 5.95 -30.55 -21.09
CA ALA A 310 7.05 -29.66 -21.46
C ALA A 310 6.88 -28.21 -20.94
N PHE A 311 5.87 -27.92 -20.12
CA PHE A 311 5.67 -26.58 -19.56
C PHE A 311 6.85 -26.17 -18.66
N PRO A 312 7.60 -25.09 -18.97
CA PRO A 312 8.85 -24.77 -18.27
C PRO A 312 8.69 -24.52 -16.77
N LEU A 313 7.51 -24.04 -16.33
CA LEU A 313 7.21 -23.72 -14.93
C LEU A 313 6.35 -24.81 -14.25
N ALA A 314 6.34 -26.03 -14.78
CA ALA A 314 5.55 -27.12 -14.24
C ALA A 314 5.82 -27.41 -12.75
N HIS A 315 7.04 -27.16 -12.28
CA HIS A 315 7.41 -27.34 -10.87
C HIS A 315 6.71 -26.33 -9.94
N HIS A 316 6.60 -25.05 -10.33
CA HIS A 316 5.84 -24.06 -9.58
C HIS A 316 4.34 -24.38 -9.62
N TYR A 317 3.83 -24.77 -10.79
CA TYR A 317 2.42 -25.12 -10.96
C TYR A 317 2.04 -26.32 -10.06
N ARG A 318 2.87 -27.37 -10.02
CA ARG A 318 2.67 -28.50 -9.12
C ARG A 318 2.71 -28.11 -7.65
N ALA A 319 3.61 -27.21 -7.26
CA ALA A 319 3.67 -26.70 -5.91
C ALA A 319 2.38 -25.99 -5.49
N VAL A 320 1.80 -25.15 -6.37
CA VAL A 320 0.51 -24.51 -6.11
C VAL A 320 -0.60 -25.51 -5.92
N LEU A 321 -0.67 -26.55 -6.79
CA LEU A 321 -1.72 -27.58 -6.72
C LEU A 321 -1.56 -28.54 -5.53
N ALA A 322 -0.33 -28.84 -5.12
CA ALA A 322 -0.06 -29.76 -4.01
C ALA A 322 -0.26 -29.12 -2.63
N TRP A 323 -0.07 -27.81 -2.51
CA TRP A 323 -0.07 -27.08 -1.23
C TRP A 323 -1.12 -25.96 -1.19
N GLY A 324 -1.86 -25.76 -2.27
CA GLY A 324 -2.98 -24.83 -2.29
C GLY A 324 -4.08 -25.25 -1.32
N PRO A 325 -4.90 -24.30 -0.84
CA PRO A 325 -6.01 -24.57 0.07
C PRO A 325 -7.06 -25.48 -0.56
#